data_d112ddb108e9bfdbdf94b23e46c1fc4a
#
_entry.id   d112ddb108e9bfdbdf94b23e46c1fc4a
#
_cell.length_a   1.000
_cell.length_b   1.000
_cell.length_c   1.000
_cell.angle_alpha   90.00
_cell.angle_beta   90.00
_cell.angle_gamma   90.00
#
_symmetry.space_group_name_H-M   'P 1'
#
loop_
_entity.id
_entity.type
_entity.pdbx_description
1 polymer ?
#
loop_
_entity_poly.entity_id
_entity_poly.type
_entity_poly.pdbx_seq_one_letter_code
_entity_poly.pdbx_strand_id
1 'polypeptide(L)'
;MLTPAPSGYENEMAYKLVERLRPFAQEVRIDHVGNVIAKIEGTDGASHPRMMIFGHMDQLGFIVRRIEPDGYIQVDRLGGIPEKVLPGLQLLIRSEDGKWHPGVFGPKAHHATPPEEKYKVDLVTNLFIDIGASNDGEVRKLGIEVGCPVIYKPAFEQLQGTRVTGTAVDNR
;
A
#
# COMPACT_ATOMS: atom_id res chain seq x y z
N MET A 1 -2.58 10.26 -1.91
CA MET A 1 -3.24 8.99 -2.30
C MET A 1 -2.44 8.19 -3.34
N LEU A 2 -1.72 8.82 -4.28
CA LEU A 2 -0.94 8.08 -5.29
C LEU A 2 0.48 7.68 -4.85
N THR A 3 0.94 8.13 -3.69
CA THR A 3 2.26 7.78 -3.16
C THR A 3 2.17 6.48 -2.37
N PRO A 4 2.93 5.45 -2.73
CA PRO A 4 3.00 4.22 -1.95
C PRO A 4 3.53 4.48 -0.53
N ALA A 5 2.86 3.91 0.47
CA ALA A 5 3.33 3.95 1.85
C ALA A 5 2.73 2.77 2.65
N PRO A 6 3.07 1.52 2.32
CA PRO A 6 2.65 0.41 3.17
C PRO A 6 3.34 0.49 4.53
N SER A 7 2.70 -0.06 5.57
CA SER A 7 3.21 -0.01 6.95
C SER A 7 4.67 -0.50 7.02
N GLY A 8 5.53 0.31 7.63
CA GLY A 8 6.99 0.10 7.70
C GLY A 8 7.79 0.68 6.52
N TYR A 9 7.13 1.26 5.51
CA TYR A 9 7.77 1.83 4.32
C TYR A 9 7.23 3.24 3.99
N GLU A 10 6.94 4.04 5.02
CA GLU A 10 6.27 5.35 4.90
C GLU A 10 7.20 6.51 4.54
N ASN A 11 8.51 6.30 4.45
CA ASN A 11 9.51 7.37 4.31
C ASN A 11 9.21 8.31 3.13
N GLU A 12 8.83 7.78 1.96
CA GLU A 12 8.51 8.61 0.80
C GLU A 12 7.29 9.50 1.05
N MET A 13 6.28 8.97 1.75
CA MET A 13 5.10 9.73 2.15
C MET A 13 5.47 10.82 3.15
N ALA A 14 6.30 10.50 4.16
CA ALA A 14 6.76 11.46 5.15
C ALA A 14 7.47 12.66 4.50
N TYR A 15 8.39 12.41 3.56
CA TYR A 15 9.06 13.48 2.83
C TYR A 15 8.09 14.34 2.01
N LYS A 16 7.13 13.72 1.31
CA LYS A 16 6.11 14.45 0.56
C LYS A 16 5.20 15.28 1.46
N LEU A 17 4.87 14.79 2.64
CA LEU A 17 4.09 15.56 3.62
C LEU A 17 4.89 16.75 4.13
N VAL A 18 6.17 16.59 4.42
CA VAL A 18 7.06 17.71 4.79
C VAL A 18 7.05 18.79 3.70
N GLU A 19 7.23 18.42 2.45
CA GLU A 19 7.21 19.37 1.34
C GLU A 19 5.87 20.11 1.22
N ARG A 20 4.77 19.38 1.40
CA ARG A 20 3.41 19.94 1.31
C ARG A 20 3.04 20.84 2.47
N LEU A 21 3.53 20.56 3.67
CA LEU A 21 3.21 21.32 4.88
C LEU A 21 4.10 22.57 5.06
N ARG A 22 5.33 22.56 4.53
CA ARG A 22 6.27 23.69 4.63
C ARG A 22 5.71 25.06 4.30
N PRO A 23 4.92 25.24 3.23
CA PRO A 23 4.38 26.56 2.88
C PRO A 23 3.41 27.14 3.90
N PHE A 24 2.86 26.30 4.78
CA PHE A 24 1.79 26.68 5.72
C PHE A 24 2.22 26.67 7.19
N ALA A 25 3.37 26.10 7.50
CA ALA A 25 3.82 25.85 8.86
C ALA A 25 5.12 26.57 9.19
N GLN A 26 5.26 27.08 10.41
CA GLN A 26 6.45 27.71 10.91
C GLN A 26 7.55 26.68 11.24
N GLU A 27 7.14 25.47 11.59
CA GLU A 27 8.04 24.34 11.83
C GLU A 27 7.46 23.07 11.20
N VAL A 28 8.29 22.33 10.45
CA VAL A 28 7.94 20.99 9.97
C VAL A 28 9.16 20.10 10.18
N ARG A 29 8.97 19.00 10.89
CA ARG A 29 10.03 18.02 11.17
C ARG A 29 9.53 16.59 11.09
N ILE A 30 10.44 15.66 10.88
CA ILE A 30 10.20 14.22 11.06
C ILE A 30 10.90 13.83 12.37
N ASP A 31 10.18 13.13 13.25
CA ASP A 31 10.77 12.63 14.49
C ASP A 31 11.52 11.29 14.29
N HIS A 32 12.10 10.76 15.35
CA HIS A 32 12.92 9.54 15.30
C HIS A 32 12.14 8.25 15.01
N VAL A 33 10.82 8.27 15.12
CA VAL A 33 9.94 7.14 14.77
C VAL A 33 9.20 7.35 13.44
N GLY A 34 9.51 8.45 12.72
CA GLY A 34 8.98 8.73 11.39
C GLY A 34 7.74 9.61 11.35
N ASN A 35 7.20 10.10 12.47
CA ASN A 35 6.06 11.00 12.45
C ASN A 35 6.42 12.35 11.82
N VAL A 36 5.58 12.85 10.94
CA VAL A 36 5.66 14.21 10.42
C VAL A 36 4.88 15.14 11.33
N ILE A 37 5.56 16.11 11.91
CA ILE A 37 5.00 17.08 12.84
C ILE A 37 5.12 18.47 12.21
N ALA A 38 3.99 19.15 12.06
CA ALA A 38 3.93 20.53 11.57
C ALA A 38 3.28 21.43 12.62
N LYS A 39 3.89 22.57 12.88
CA LYS A 39 3.36 23.61 13.78
C LYS A 39 2.85 24.78 12.93
N ILE A 40 1.58 25.09 13.07
CA ILE A 40 0.93 26.25 12.45
C ILE A 40 0.48 27.18 13.58
N GLU A 41 0.95 28.41 13.59
CA GLU A 41 0.55 29.40 14.58
C GLU A 41 -0.78 30.03 14.18
N GLY A 42 -1.63 30.26 15.20
CA GLY A 42 -2.88 30.98 15.02
C GLY A 42 -2.64 32.48 14.76
N THR A 43 -3.61 33.14 14.15
CA THR A 43 -3.55 34.57 13.82
C THR A 43 -3.65 35.50 15.04
N ASP A 44 -4.25 35.02 16.14
CA ASP A 44 -4.63 35.85 17.29
C ASP A 44 -3.68 35.69 18.51
N GLY A 45 -2.52 35.08 18.31
CA GLY A 45 -1.49 34.96 19.34
C GLY A 45 -1.73 33.85 20.37
N ALA A 46 -0.94 33.84 21.46
CA ALA A 46 -0.83 32.74 22.42
C ALA A 46 -2.02 32.56 23.39
N SER A 47 -3.07 33.39 23.29
CA SER A 47 -4.22 33.39 24.23
C SER A 47 -5.28 32.32 23.95
N HIS A 48 -5.17 31.62 22.82
CA HIS A 48 -6.15 30.62 22.41
C HIS A 48 -5.70 29.17 22.71
N PRO A 49 -6.66 28.24 22.89
CA PRO A 49 -6.35 26.83 23.07
C PRO A 49 -5.56 26.27 21.89
N ARG A 50 -4.57 25.44 22.15
CA ARG A 50 -3.87 24.70 21.13
C ARG A 50 -4.73 23.51 20.67
N MET A 51 -4.80 23.29 19.36
CA MET A 51 -5.46 22.13 18.75
C MET A 51 -4.40 21.22 18.16
N MET A 52 -4.55 19.92 18.32
CA MET A 52 -3.75 18.91 17.63
C MET A 52 -4.68 18.13 16.69
N ILE A 53 -4.32 18.11 15.38
CA ILE A 53 -4.97 17.29 14.37
C ILE A 53 -3.98 16.19 14.03
N PHE A 54 -4.42 14.95 14.01
CA PHE A 54 -3.57 13.80 13.68
C PHE A 54 -4.30 12.81 12.78
N GLY A 55 -3.51 12.07 12.01
CA GLY A 55 -3.95 10.98 11.16
C GLY A 55 -2.75 10.07 10.88
N HIS A 56 -2.99 8.83 10.44
CA HIS A 56 -1.92 7.96 10.03
C HIS A 56 -1.59 8.16 8.55
N MET A 57 -0.34 7.91 8.14
CA MET A 57 0.11 8.08 6.76
C MET A 57 0.34 6.75 6.01
N ASP A 58 0.33 5.63 6.71
CA ASP A 58 0.46 4.33 6.09
C ASP A 58 -0.84 3.89 5.39
N GLN A 59 -0.72 2.89 4.57
CA GLN A 59 -1.82 2.26 3.86
C GLN A 59 -1.79 0.75 4.04
N LEU A 60 -2.94 0.13 3.85
CA LEU A 60 -3.07 -1.30 3.73
C LEU A 60 -2.20 -1.84 2.59
N GLY A 61 -1.64 -3.02 2.79
CA GLY A 61 -0.81 -3.67 1.79
C GLY A 61 -0.52 -5.11 2.16
N PHE A 62 0.54 -5.62 1.58
CA PHE A 62 1.00 -6.98 1.81
C PHE A 62 2.53 -6.98 1.89
N ILE A 63 3.07 -8.09 2.39
CA ILE A 63 4.50 -8.36 2.41
C ILE A 63 4.76 -9.70 1.75
N VAL A 64 5.79 -9.79 0.91
CA VAL A 64 6.19 -11.04 0.28
C VAL A 64 6.60 -12.04 1.37
N ARG A 65 5.89 -13.16 1.43
CA ARG A 65 6.13 -14.24 2.37
C ARG A 65 6.97 -15.36 1.76
N ARG A 66 6.72 -15.66 0.49
CA ARG A 66 7.38 -16.76 -0.21
C ARG A 66 7.37 -16.52 -1.72
N ILE A 67 8.41 -16.96 -2.38
CA ILE A 67 8.52 -17.03 -3.85
C ILE A 67 8.55 -18.52 -4.21
N GLU A 68 7.60 -18.93 -5.04
CA GLU A 68 7.47 -20.32 -5.44
C GLU A 68 8.41 -20.64 -6.63
N PRO A 69 8.83 -21.92 -6.80
CA PRO A 69 9.73 -22.31 -7.87
C PRO A 69 9.24 -21.99 -9.29
N ASP A 70 7.92 -21.89 -9.47
CA ASP A 70 7.24 -21.55 -10.73
C ASP A 70 7.05 -20.03 -10.93
N GLY A 71 7.63 -19.20 -10.04
CA GLY A 71 7.63 -17.74 -10.15
C GLY A 71 6.43 -17.04 -9.52
N TYR A 72 5.46 -17.76 -8.98
CA TYR A 72 4.37 -17.15 -8.22
C TYR A 72 4.82 -16.65 -6.85
N ILE A 73 4.23 -15.56 -6.40
CA ILE A 73 4.58 -14.91 -5.14
C ILE A 73 3.42 -15.03 -4.16
N GLN A 74 3.69 -15.55 -2.97
CA GLN A 74 2.76 -15.58 -1.86
C GLN A 74 3.04 -14.44 -0.89
N VAL A 75 1.98 -13.88 -0.29
CA VAL A 75 2.05 -12.72 0.58
C VAL A 75 1.27 -12.91 1.87
N ASP A 76 1.64 -12.13 2.88
CA ASP A 76 0.83 -11.91 4.08
C ASP A 76 0.28 -10.49 4.08
N ARG A 77 -0.81 -10.27 4.81
CA ARG A 77 -1.49 -8.97 4.92
C ARG A 77 -0.74 -8.02 5.84
N LEU A 78 -0.67 -6.76 5.43
CA LEU A 78 -0.38 -5.62 6.30
C LEU A 78 -1.68 -4.84 6.51
N GLY A 79 -2.33 -5.10 7.63
CA GLY A 79 -3.62 -4.49 8.00
C GLY A 79 -4.86 -5.33 7.66
N GLY A 80 -6.03 -4.76 7.90
CA GLY A 80 -7.33 -5.42 7.73
C GLY A 80 -7.85 -5.32 6.30
N ILE A 81 -7.56 -6.31 5.47
CA ILE A 81 -7.95 -6.32 4.05
C ILE A 81 -9.07 -7.33 3.84
N PRO A 82 -10.21 -6.93 3.22
CA PRO A 82 -11.27 -7.86 2.86
C PRO A 82 -10.83 -8.81 1.74
N GLU A 83 -10.66 -10.08 2.03
CA GLU A 83 -10.11 -11.07 1.10
C GLU A 83 -10.97 -11.29 -0.15
N LYS A 84 -12.29 -11.15 -0.02
CA LYS A 84 -13.23 -11.33 -1.12
C LYS A 84 -13.07 -10.37 -2.31
N VAL A 85 -12.30 -9.28 -2.15
CA VAL A 85 -12.05 -8.30 -3.22
C VAL A 85 -10.68 -8.46 -3.86
N LEU A 86 -9.84 -9.39 -3.36
CA LEU A 86 -8.46 -9.55 -3.81
C LEU A 86 -8.31 -10.17 -5.20
N PRO A 87 -9.07 -11.23 -5.57
CA PRO A 87 -8.89 -11.90 -6.86
C PRO A 87 -9.02 -10.95 -8.05
N GLY A 88 -8.00 -10.92 -8.92
CA GLY A 88 -7.97 -10.07 -10.10
C GLY A 88 -7.48 -8.64 -9.85
N LEU A 89 -7.17 -8.25 -8.62
CA LEU A 89 -6.63 -6.92 -8.34
C LEU A 89 -5.22 -6.74 -8.89
N GLN A 90 -4.99 -5.57 -9.48
CA GLN A 90 -3.65 -5.14 -9.87
C GLN A 90 -2.88 -4.63 -8.66
N LEU A 91 -1.63 -5.03 -8.59
CA LEU A 91 -0.72 -4.75 -7.50
C LEU A 91 0.59 -4.16 -8.00
N LEU A 92 1.35 -3.57 -7.08
CA LEU A 92 2.74 -3.21 -7.29
C LEU A 92 3.58 -3.85 -6.18
N ILE A 93 4.65 -4.53 -6.56
CA ILE A 93 5.64 -5.12 -5.65
C ILE A 93 6.88 -4.24 -5.69
N ARG A 94 7.38 -3.81 -4.54
CA ARG A 94 8.62 -3.03 -4.46
C ARG A 94 9.81 -3.96 -4.38
N SER A 95 10.76 -3.80 -5.29
CA SER A 95 12.06 -4.48 -5.21
C SER A 95 13.01 -3.79 -4.22
N GLU A 96 14.09 -4.45 -3.83
CA GLU A 96 15.10 -3.91 -2.91
C GLU A 96 15.76 -2.62 -3.43
N ASP A 97 15.91 -2.47 -4.75
CA ASP A 97 16.42 -1.25 -5.39
C ASP A 97 15.39 -0.11 -5.44
N GLY A 98 14.21 -0.33 -4.87
CA GLY A 98 13.15 0.68 -4.73
C GLY A 98 12.21 0.81 -5.92
N LYS A 99 12.35 0.01 -6.97
CA LYS A 99 11.44 0.02 -8.11
C LYS A 99 10.15 -0.74 -7.82
N TRP A 100 9.08 -0.32 -8.48
CA TRP A 100 7.78 -0.94 -8.38
C TRP A 100 7.48 -1.77 -9.63
N HIS A 101 7.19 -3.05 -9.43
CA HIS A 101 6.88 -4.03 -10.48
C HIS A 101 5.40 -4.37 -10.46
N PRO A 102 4.71 -4.37 -11.61
CA PRO A 102 3.29 -4.72 -11.66
C PRO A 102 3.10 -6.23 -11.44
N GLY A 103 1.98 -6.57 -10.82
CA GLY A 103 1.50 -7.93 -10.64
C GLY A 103 -0.02 -7.96 -10.52
N VAL A 104 -0.57 -9.16 -10.50
CA VAL A 104 -2.00 -9.39 -10.33
C VAL A 104 -2.24 -10.54 -9.35
N PHE A 105 -3.26 -10.39 -8.49
CA PHE A 105 -3.72 -11.51 -7.69
C PHE A 105 -4.42 -12.55 -8.56
N GLY A 106 -3.84 -13.74 -8.62
CA GLY A 106 -4.41 -14.90 -9.32
C GLY A 106 -5.20 -15.79 -8.37
N PRO A 107 -6.50 -16.03 -8.62
CA PRO A 107 -7.25 -17.11 -8.00
C PRO A 107 -7.10 -18.38 -8.80
N LYS A 108 -7.54 -19.51 -8.24
CA LYS A 108 -7.78 -20.73 -9.03
C LYS A 108 -8.76 -20.44 -10.19
N ALA A 109 -8.52 -21.04 -11.34
CA ALA A 109 -9.43 -20.90 -12.47
C ALA A 109 -10.83 -21.45 -12.12
N HIS A 110 -11.88 -20.72 -12.48
CA HIS A 110 -13.27 -21.07 -12.12
C HIS A 110 -13.66 -22.48 -12.59
N HIS A 111 -13.23 -22.89 -13.78
CA HIS A 111 -13.53 -24.23 -14.31
C HIS A 111 -12.74 -25.36 -13.65
N ALA A 112 -11.58 -25.04 -13.02
CA ALA A 112 -10.75 -25.99 -12.26
C ALA A 112 -11.07 -25.99 -10.75
N THR A 113 -11.99 -25.11 -10.30
CA THR A 113 -12.40 -25.03 -8.89
C THR A 113 -13.55 -26.00 -8.64
N PRO A 114 -13.48 -26.86 -7.61
CA PRO A 114 -14.56 -27.73 -7.21
C PRO A 114 -15.85 -26.96 -6.91
N PRO A 115 -17.06 -27.50 -7.21
CA PRO A 115 -18.32 -26.80 -7.01
C PRO A 115 -18.53 -26.23 -5.61
N GLU A 116 -18.08 -26.95 -4.59
CA GLU A 116 -18.16 -26.57 -3.17
C GLU A 116 -17.24 -25.42 -2.77
N GLU A 117 -16.22 -25.12 -3.58
CA GLU A 117 -15.27 -24.03 -3.35
C GLU A 117 -15.61 -22.78 -4.16
N LYS A 118 -16.35 -22.89 -5.27
CA LYS A 118 -16.60 -21.80 -6.22
C LYS A 118 -17.15 -20.50 -5.65
N TYR A 119 -17.88 -20.62 -4.54
CA TYR A 119 -18.56 -19.50 -3.88
C TYR A 119 -17.98 -19.19 -2.50
N LYS A 120 -16.86 -19.81 -2.14
CA LYS A 120 -16.13 -19.51 -0.92
C LYS A 120 -15.12 -18.40 -1.17
N VAL A 121 -14.84 -17.62 -0.13
CA VAL A 121 -13.80 -16.60 -0.17
C VAL A 121 -12.45 -17.30 0.06
N ASP A 122 -11.53 -17.12 -0.88
CA ASP A 122 -10.17 -17.58 -0.71
C ASP A 122 -9.43 -16.68 0.30
N LEU A 123 -8.74 -17.30 1.24
CA LEU A 123 -7.82 -16.58 2.12
C LEU A 123 -6.61 -16.10 1.33
N VAL A 124 -6.02 -14.98 1.76
CA VAL A 124 -4.82 -14.41 1.11
C VAL A 124 -3.70 -15.44 0.98
N THR A 125 -3.59 -16.36 1.93
CA THR A 125 -2.59 -17.45 1.92
C THR A 125 -2.79 -18.47 0.81
N ASN A 126 -3.97 -18.51 0.18
CA ASN A 126 -4.32 -19.40 -0.93
C ASN A 126 -4.26 -18.66 -2.28
N LEU A 127 -4.10 -17.35 -2.25
CA LEU A 127 -3.89 -16.53 -3.45
C LEU A 127 -2.41 -16.44 -3.76
N PHE A 128 -2.10 -16.15 -5.01
CA PHE A 128 -0.74 -15.88 -5.46
C PHE A 128 -0.72 -14.60 -6.29
N ILE A 129 0.43 -13.96 -6.34
CA ILE A 129 0.67 -12.84 -7.25
C ILE A 129 1.44 -13.36 -8.45
N ASP A 130 0.92 -13.11 -9.62
CA ASP A 130 1.55 -13.35 -10.90
C ASP A 130 2.17 -12.05 -11.40
N ILE A 131 3.46 -12.08 -11.71
CA ILE A 131 4.22 -10.97 -12.31
C ILE A 131 4.70 -11.31 -13.72
N GLY A 132 4.28 -12.45 -14.28
CA GLY A 132 4.70 -12.95 -15.57
C GLY A 132 6.06 -13.67 -15.55
N ALA A 133 6.59 -14.04 -14.39
CA ALA A 133 7.82 -14.82 -14.24
C ALA A 133 7.53 -16.31 -14.41
N SER A 134 8.45 -17.04 -15.04
CA SER A 134 8.34 -18.47 -15.27
C SER A 134 9.05 -19.32 -14.19
N ASN A 135 9.84 -18.69 -13.33
CA ASN A 135 10.56 -19.32 -12.23
C ASN A 135 11.00 -18.29 -11.18
N ASP A 136 11.37 -18.75 -9.99
CA ASP A 136 11.83 -17.90 -8.88
C ASP A 136 13.09 -17.11 -9.21
N GLY A 137 13.97 -17.63 -10.06
CA GLY A 137 15.19 -16.93 -10.49
C GLY A 137 14.87 -15.65 -11.29
N GLU A 138 13.78 -15.64 -12.07
CA GLU A 138 13.33 -14.43 -12.78
C GLU A 138 12.76 -13.39 -11.82
N VAL A 139 12.02 -13.81 -10.79
CA VAL A 139 11.53 -12.94 -9.72
C VAL A 139 12.69 -12.27 -8.98
N ARG A 140 13.69 -13.06 -8.56
CA ARG A 140 14.87 -12.57 -7.84
C ARG A 140 15.74 -11.64 -8.67
N LYS A 141 15.84 -11.85 -9.98
CA LYS A 141 16.54 -10.93 -10.90
C LYS A 141 15.94 -9.53 -10.92
N LEU A 142 14.64 -9.39 -10.60
CA LEU A 142 13.99 -8.09 -10.43
C LEU A 142 14.28 -7.45 -9.07
N GLY A 143 15.02 -8.13 -8.17
CA GLY A 143 15.28 -7.68 -6.81
C GLY A 143 14.07 -7.84 -5.88
N ILE A 144 13.15 -8.73 -6.22
CA ILE A 144 12.01 -9.06 -5.36
C ILE A 144 12.40 -10.23 -4.47
N GLU A 145 12.35 -10.01 -3.16
CA GLU A 145 12.72 -10.96 -2.13
C GLU A 145 11.61 -11.07 -1.05
N VAL A 146 11.75 -12.07 -0.19
CA VAL A 146 10.90 -12.18 1.01
C VAL A 146 11.08 -10.93 1.87
N GLY A 147 9.97 -10.33 2.31
CA GLY A 147 9.97 -9.06 3.02
C GLY A 147 9.74 -7.84 2.13
N CYS A 148 9.78 -7.96 0.81
CA CYS A 148 9.43 -6.87 -0.09
C CYS A 148 7.94 -6.46 0.08
N PRO A 149 7.63 -5.16 0.18
CA PRO A 149 6.26 -4.69 0.34
C PRO A 149 5.49 -4.75 -0.97
N VAL A 150 4.19 -4.99 -0.84
CA VAL A 150 3.24 -5.02 -1.95
C VAL A 150 2.06 -4.12 -1.62
N ILE A 151 1.61 -3.36 -2.60
CA ILE A 151 0.45 -2.46 -2.46
C ILE A 151 -0.55 -2.70 -3.57
N TYR A 152 -1.78 -2.25 -3.36
CA TYR A 152 -2.70 -2.03 -4.46
C TYR A 152 -2.10 -1.03 -5.45
N LYS A 153 -2.28 -1.27 -6.74
CA LYS A 153 -1.88 -0.27 -7.75
C LYS A 153 -2.57 1.06 -7.43
N PRO A 154 -1.81 2.12 -7.17
CA PRO A 154 -2.39 3.40 -6.79
C PRO A 154 -3.35 3.93 -7.85
N ALA A 155 -4.56 4.32 -7.43
CA ALA A 155 -5.58 4.89 -8.27
C ALA A 155 -6.25 6.07 -7.57
N PHE A 156 -6.66 7.06 -8.35
CA PHE A 156 -7.47 8.17 -7.90
C PHE A 156 -8.30 8.67 -9.09
N GLU A 157 -9.61 8.66 -8.95
CA GLU A 157 -10.53 9.07 -9.99
C GLU A 157 -11.67 9.91 -9.42
N GLN A 158 -12.09 10.91 -10.15
CA GLN A 158 -13.29 11.67 -9.84
C GLN A 158 -14.51 10.92 -10.39
N LEU A 159 -15.48 10.72 -9.51
CA LEU A 159 -16.79 10.19 -9.85
C LEU A 159 -17.77 11.33 -10.14
N GLN A 160 -19.06 11.01 -10.16
CA GLN A 160 -20.11 12.02 -10.37
C GLN A 160 -20.07 13.14 -9.31
N GLY A 161 -20.09 14.38 -9.77
CA GLY A 161 -20.07 15.58 -8.93
C GLY A 161 -18.72 15.75 -8.20
N THR A 162 -18.77 15.90 -6.88
CA THR A 162 -17.59 16.11 -6.02
C THR A 162 -17.05 14.84 -5.38
N ARG A 163 -17.58 13.67 -5.75
CA ARG A 163 -17.16 12.40 -5.18
C ARG A 163 -15.91 11.88 -5.87
N VAL A 164 -15.09 11.18 -5.11
CA VAL A 164 -13.85 10.58 -5.62
C VAL A 164 -13.75 9.12 -5.16
N THR A 165 -13.03 8.31 -5.92
CA THR A 165 -12.57 6.99 -5.51
C THR A 165 -11.05 6.93 -5.60
N GLY A 166 -10.44 6.09 -4.79
CA GLY A 166 -8.99 5.92 -4.82
C GLY A 166 -8.50 4.91 -3.81
N THR A 167 -7.27 4.47 -4.02
CA THR A 167 -6.56 3.70 -3.00
C THR A 167 -6.17 4.60 -1.84
N ALA A 168 -6.22 4.09 -0.62
CA ALA A 168 -5.78 4.80 0.58
C ALA A 168 -6.51 6.15 0.82
N VAL A 169 -7.84 6.15 0.74
CA VAL A 169 -8.67 7.33 1.09
C VAL A 169 -8.70 7.52 2.60
N ASP A 170 -8.65 6.43 3.37
CA ASP A 170 -8.65 6.47 4.82
C ASP A 170 -7.35 7.12 5.31
N ASN A 171 -7.56 8.26 5.98
CA ASN A 171 -6.64 9.23 6.58
C ASN A 171 -5.63 9.92 5.64
N ARG A 172 -5.76 9.82 4.32
CA ARG A 172 -4.77 10.43 3.42
C ARG A 172 -5.36 11.42 2.41
#